data_66c19f8067de19f85b49ef381e84f86b
#
_entry.id   66c19f8067de19f85b49ef381e84f86b
#
_cell.length_a   1.000
_cell.length_b   1.000
_cell.length_c   1.000
_cell.angle_alpha   90.00
_cell.angle_beta   90.00
_cell.angle_gamma   90.00
#
_symmetry.space_group_name_H-M   'P 1'
#
loop_
_entity.id
_entity.type
_entity.pdbx_description
1 polymer ?
#
loop_
_entity_poly.entity_id
_entity_poly.type
_entity_poly.pdbx_seq_one_letter_code
_entity_poly.pdbx_strand_id
1 'polypeptide(L)'
;LRRQRQMCIRDRSAHNHTDCEVYSFLPEEDIVKLARLNQEEGVHRFSIVTAGKALTGEEFDKATHAYETMHRDLKIDLCASMGFLSREQLHRLHEAGVTSYHHNIETSKRNFPNICTTHTYDMKINTLKMVKEEGMCACSGGIIGMGETWEDRLDMAISLAELGIDSIPLNALMPIPGTPLEHLPRLSEADILRTVAFFRYINPLANIRLGAGRALLTNDGETAFKAGASATITGNMLTTVACATIRSDRKMLNHMGRDIKPEYM
;
A
#
# COMPACT_ATOMS: atom_id res chain seq x y z
N LEU A 1 -7.20 -9.41 9.05
CA LEU A 1 -6.94 -9.25 7.61
C LEU A 1 -7.96 -10.04 6.80
N ARG A 2 -8.95 -9.37 6.27
CA ARG A 2 -9.97 -9.99 5.45
C ARG A 2 -9.48 -10.07 4.00
N ARG A 3 -9.27 -11.27 3.46
CA ARG A 3 -9.15 -11.49 2.03
C ARG A 3 -10.53 -11.74 1.45
N GLN A 4 -11.21 -10.68 1.02
CA GLN A 4 -12.40 -10.85 0.19
C GLN A 4 -11.99 -11.01 -1.27
N ARG A 5 -12.78 -11.83 -2.00
CA ARG A 5 -12.72 -11.90 -3.45
C ARG A 5 -12.87 -10.48 -4.02
N GLN A 6 -11.81 -9.90 -4.50
CA GLN A 6 -11.85 -8.61 -5.18
C GLN A 6 -12.06 -8.82 -6.67
N MET A 7 -13.13 -8.25 -7.17
CA MET A 7 -13.52 -8.36 -8.56
C MET A 7 -12.72 -7.45 -9.50
N CYS A 8 -11.71 -6.72 -9.02
CA CYS A 8 -11.38 -5.47 -9.71
C CYS A 8 -10.02 -5.41 -10.35
N ILE A 9 -9.03 -6.16 -9.88
CA ILE A 9 -7.67 -6.04 -10.38
C ILE A 9 -7.18 -7.40 -10.80
N ARG A 10 -6.81 -7.52 -12.06
CA ARG A 10 -6.48 -8.80 -12.70
C ARG A 10 -5.21 -9.47 -12.15
N ASP A 11 -4.43 -8.76 -11.35
CA ASP A 11 -3.17 -9.24 -10.75
C ASP A 11 -3.33 -9.89 -9.38
N ARG A 12 -4.51 -9.83 -8.75
CA ARG A 12 -4.70 -10.28 -7.37
C ARG A 12 -4.93 -11.78 -7.26
N SER A 13 -4.21 -12.42 -6.33
CA SER A 13 -4.49 -13.80 -5.92
C SER A 13 -5.90 -14.00 -5.39
N ALA A 14 -6.50 -12.93 -4.85
CA ALA A 14 -7.89 -12.88 -4.39
C ALA A 14 -8.88 -12.47 -5.50
N HIS A 15 -8.54 -12.63 -6.76
CA HIS A 15 -9.45 -12.43 -7.88
C HIS A 15 -10.67 -13.37 -7.76
N ASN A 16 -11.84 -12.95 -8.28
CA ASN A 16 -13.14 -13.63 -8.08
C ASN A 16 -13.19 -15.12 -8.48
N HIS A 17 -12.20 -15.59 -9.23
CA HIS A 17 -12.12 -16.98 -9.73
C HIS A 17 -10.89 -17.75 -9.21
N THR A 18 -10.19 -17.23 -8.20
CA THR A 18 -9.05 -17.92 -7.58
C THR A 18 -9.47 -18.55 -6.26
N ASP A 19 -8.95 -19.75 -5.99
CA ASP A 19 -9.06 -20.41 -4.69
C ASP A 19 -8.15 -19.70 -3.69
N CYS A 20 -8.71 -18.74 -2.94
CA CYS A 20 -8.01 -18.11 -1.84
C CYS A 20 -8.83 -18.17 -0.57
N GLU A 21 -8.16 -18.34 0.54
CA GLU A 21 -8.78 -18.37 1.85
C GLU A 21 -9.40 -17.00 2.19
N VAL A 22 -10.64 -17.02 2.67
CA VAL A 22 -11.38 -15.82 3.07
C VAL A 22 -11.51 -15.81 4.58
N TYR A 23 -10.99 -14.77 5.22
CA TYR A 23 -11.07 -14.59 6.67
C TYR A 23 -12.13 -13.55 7.01
N SER A 24 -12.83 -13.73 8.11
CA SER A 24 -13.61 -12.68 8.74
C SER A 24 -12.72 -11.57 9.29
N PHE A 25 -13.30 -10.41 9.63
CA PHE A 25 -12.58 -9.33 10.31
C PHE A 25 -11.99 -9.87 11.63
N LEU A 26 -10.71 -9.58 11.87
CA LEU A 26 -10.02 -10.08 13.08
C LEU A 26 -10.62 -9.46 14.35
N PRO A 27 -10.57 -10.17 15.49
CA PRO A 27 -10.90 -9.59 16.77
C PRO A 27 -10.04 -8.37 17.08
N GLU A 28 -10.63 -7.36 17.74
CA GLU A 28 -9.94 -6.12 18.09
C GLU A 28 -8.66 -6.38 18.89
N GLU A 29 -8.73 -7.26 19.88
CA GLU A 29 -7.58 -7.63 20.72
C GLU A 29 -6.39 -8.15 19.94
N ASP A 30 -6.64 -8.94 18.88
CA ASP A 30 -5.57 -9.45 18.01
C ASP A 30 -4.97 -8.32 17.15
N ILE A 31 -5.79 -7.40 16.66
CA ILE A 31 -5.34 -6.24 15.89
C ILE A 31 -4.45 -5.34 16.76
N VAL A 32 -4.91 -4.99 17.96
CA VAL A 32 -4.17 -4.13 18.91
C VAL A 32 -2.87 -4.80 19.34
N LYS A 33 -2.89 -6.11 19.59
CA LYS A 33 -1.69 -6.89 19.92
C LYS A 33 -0.67 -6.86 18.78
N LEU A 34 -1.11 -7.04 17.53
CA LEU A 34 -0.22 -6.96 16.37
C LEU A 34 0.37 -5.55 16.20
N ALA A 35 -0.42 -4.51 16.40
CA ALA A 35 0.05 -3.12 16.34
C ALA A 35 1.12 -2.85 17.40
N ARG A 36 0.90 -3.32 18.63
CA ARG A 36 1.87 -3.21 19.73
C ARG A 36 3.19 -3.91 19.43
N LEU A 37 3.15 -5.14 18.93
CA LEU A 37 4.35 -5.88 18.53
C LEU A 37 5.13 -5.14 17.43
N ASN A 38 4.44 -4.58 16.45
CA ASN A 38 5.07 -3.77 15.40
C ASN A 38 5.74 -2.51 15.96
N GLN A 39 5.08 -1.82 16.89
CA GLN A 39 5.65 -0.67 17.59
C GLN A 39 6.93 -1.05 18.36
N GLU A 40 6.90 -2.15 19.11
CA GLU A 40 8.03 -2.64 19.90
C GLU A 40 9.23 -3.03 18.99
N GLU A 41 8.94 -3.52 17.79
CA GLU A 41 9.97 -3.80 16.77
C GLU A 41 10.44 -2.54 16.02
N GLY A 42 9.91 -1.36 16.33
CA GLY A 42 10.31 -0.08 15.76
C GLY A 42 9.73 0.20 14.37
N VAL A 43 8.57 -0.36 14.05
CA VAL A 43 7.81 -0.01 12.84
C VAL A 43 7.15 1.35 13.06
N HIS A 44 7.26 2.25 12.08
CA HIS A 44 6.75 3.61 12.21
C HIS A 44 5.22 3.71 12.04
N ARG A 45 4.64 2.84 11.20
CA ARG A 45 3.22 2.92 10.83
C ARG A 45 2.58 1.55 10.74
N PHE A 46 1.43 1.39 11.36
CA PHE A 46 0.59 0.20 11.29
C PHE A 46 -0.65 0.47 10.44
N SER A 47 -1.08 -0.51 9.64
CA SER A 47 -2.24 -0.36 8.76
C SER A 47 -3.19 -1.54 8.85
N ILE A 48 -4.48 -1.26 9.07
CA ILE A 48 -5.54 -2.24 8.79
C ILE A 48 -5.89 -2.15 7.31
N VAL A 49 -5.79 -3.28 6.62
CA VAL A 49 -6.11 -3.39 5.21
C VAL A 49 -7.21 -4.41 5.02
N THR A 50 -8.27 -4.02 4.34
CA THR A 50 -9.40 -4.89 4.02
C THR A 50 -9.53 -5.07 2.53
N ALA A 51 -10.05 -6.23 2.12
CA ALA A 51 -10.40 -6.49 0.74
C ALA A 51 -11.85 -6.04 0.47
N GLY A 52 -12.19 -5.89 -0.81
CA GLY A 52 -13.54 -5.50 -1.23
C GLY A 52 -13.61 -4.05 -1.71
N LYS A 53 -14.81 -3.65 -2.17
CA LYS A 53 -15.03 -2.31 -2.73
C LYS A 53 -14.96 -1.23 -1.64
N ALA A 54 -15.54 -1.50 -0.48
CA ALA A 54 -15.52 -0.65 0.70
C ALA A 54 -15.83 -1.49 1.95
N LEU A 55 -15.25 -1.14 3.09
CA LEU A 55 -15.66 -1.68 4.38
C LEU A 55 -16.86 -0.87 4.89
N THR A 56 -17.93 -1.55 5.28
CA THR A 56 -19.18 -0.89 5.70
C THR A 56 -19.84 -1.64 6.86
N GLY A 57 -20.85 -1.01 7.47
CA GLY A 57 -21.65 -1.62 8.52
C GLY A 57 -20.84 -1.97 9.77
N GLU A 58 -21.24 -3.04 10.44
CA GLU A 58 -20.67 -3.49 11.72
C GLU A 58 -19.15 -3.71 11.66
N GLU A 59 -18.60 -4.17 10.51
CA GLU A 59 -17.15 -4.38 10.38
C GLU A 59 -16.39 -3.05 10.31
N PHE A 60 -16.99 -2.02 9.72
CA PHE A 60 -16.42 -0.67 9.75
C PHE A 60 -16.41 -0.11 11.18
N ASP A 61 -17.48 -0.32 11.94
CA ASP A 61 -17.57 0.11 13.33
C ASP A 61 -16.52 -0.60 14.20
N LYS A 62 -16.33 -1.91 14.03
CA LYS A 62 -15.27 -2.68 14.71
C LYS A 62 -13.87 -2.16 14.34
N ALA A 63 -13.63 -1.83 13.08
CA ALA A 63 -12.36 -1.27 12.63
C ALA A 63 -12.09 0.11 13.26
N THR A 64 -13.11 0.97 13.29
CA THR A 64 -13.02 2.30 13.92
C THR A 64 -12.69 2.17 15.39
N HIS A 65 -13.36 1.28 16.13
CA HIS A 65 -13.10 1.06 17.54
C HIS A 65 -11.68 0.52 17.80
N ALA A 66 -11.19 -0.39 16.93
CA ALA A 66 -9.81 -0.84 17.03
C ALA A 66 -8.79 0.31 16.83
N TYR A 67 -9.08 1.28 15.94
CA TYR A 67 -8.26 2.47 15.78
C TYR A 67 -8.30 3.38 17.01
N GLU A 68 -9.46 3.63 17.61
CA GLU A 68 -9.59 4.40 18.85
C GLU A 68 -8.75 3.78 19.96
N THR A 69 -8.81 2.46 20.11
CA THR A 69 -8.01 1.72 21.13
C THR A 69 -6.52 1.83 20.82
N MET A 70 -6.09 1.65 19.58
CA MET A 70 -4.69 1.80 19.21
C MET A 70 -4.19 3.23 19.39
N HIS A 71 -4.98 4.23 19.02
CA HIS A 71 -4.62 5.65 19.19
C HIS A 71 -4.45 6.04 20.66
N ARG A 72 -5.32 5.53 21.55
CA ARG A 72 -5.22 5.75 22.99
C ARG A 72 -4.00 5.07 23.61
N ASP A 73 -3.70 3.83 23.21
CA ASP A 73 -2.79 2.94 23.93
C ASP A 73 -1.38 2.84 23.31
N LEU A 74 -1.20 3.28 22.06
CA LEU A 74 0.04 3.12 21.30
C LEU A 74 0.52 4.48 20.75
N LYS A 75 1.80 4.53 20.39
CA LYS A 75 2.44 5.72 19.76
C LYS A 75 2.82 5.49 18.29
N ILE A 76 2.35 4.41 17.69
CA ILE A 76 2.59 4.09 16.29
C ILE A 76 1.63 4.87 15.41
N ASP A 77 2.09 5.37 14.26
CA ASP A 77 1.21 5.99 13.26
C ASP A 77 0.17 5.00 12.75
N LEU A 78 -1.04 5.48 12.52
CA LEU A 78 -2.16 4.68 12.07
C LEU A 78 -2.56 5.00 10.63
N CYS A 79 -2.65 3.96 9.82
CA CYS A 79 -3.09 4.04 8.43
C CYS A 79 -4.25 3.09 8.17
N ALA A 80 -5.17 3.48 7.30
CA ALA A 80 -6.27 2.62 6.87
C ALA A 80 -6.24 2.38 5.35
N SER A 81 -6.68 1.19 4.92
CA SER A 81 -6.91 0.85 3.51
C SER A 81 -8.16 0.00 3.40
N MET A 82 -9.31 0.66 3.23
CA MET A 82 -10.64 0.05 3.34
C MET A 82 -11.52 0.32 2.11
N GLY A 83 -10.90 0.62 0.96
CA GLY A 83 -11.60 0.84 -0.31
C GLY A 83 -12.20 2.23 -0.46
N PHE A 84 -13.39 2.31 -1.09
CA PHE A 84 -14.10 3.56 -1.38
C PHE A 84 -15.00 3.94 -0.21
N LEU A 85 -14.46 4.65 0.77
CA LEU A 85 -15.24 5.14 1.89
C LEU A 85 -15.96 6.45 1.56
N SER A 86 -17.08 6.70 2.23
CA SER A 86 -17.73 8.00 2.19
C SER A 86 -16.93 9.03 2.98
N ARG A 87 -17.21 10.32 2.75
CA ARG A 87 -16.62 11.41 3.53
C ARG A 87 -16.87 11.23 5.04
N GLU A 88 -18.08 10.87 5.42
CA GLU A 88 -18.42 10.61 6.83
C GLU A 88 -17.58 9.49 7.43
N GLN A 89 -17.37 8.40 6.69
CA GLN A 89 -16.51 7.29 7.14
C GLN A 89 -15.04 7.71 7.26
N LEU A 90 -14.53 8.52 6.32
CA LEU A 90 -13.17 9.06 6.38
C LEU A 90 -13.01 9.99 7.59
N HIS A 91 -14.01 10.85 7.85
CA HIS A 91 -14.02 11.70 9.04
C HIS A 91 -13.98 10.89 10.33
N ARG A 92 -14.82 9.86 10.46
CA ARG A 92 -14.82 8.96 11.63
C ARG A 92 -13.49 8.26 11.85
N LEU A 93 -12.80 7.83 10.78
CA LEU A 93 -11.47 7.25 10.90
C LEU A 93 -10.44 8.28 11.37
N HIS A 94 -10.52 9.51 10.87
CA HIS A 94 -9.64 10.60 11.32
C HIS A 94 -9.83 10.88 12.81
N GLU A 95 -11.07 11.02 13.29
CA GLU A 95 -11.40 11.19 14.69
C GLU A 95 -10.92 10.00 15.58
N ALA A 96 -10.91 8.79 15.01
CA ALA A 96 -10.37 7.58 15.66
C ALA A 96 -8.83 7.52 15.67
N GLY A 97 -8.13 8.57 15.19
CA GLY A 97 -6.68 8.68 15.21
C GLY A 97 -5.96 8.18 13.96
N VAL A 98 -6.68 7.87 12.88
CA VAL A 98 -6.04 7.51 11.60
C VAL A 98 -5.44 8.76 10.96
N THR A 99 -4.12 8.78 10.79
CA THR A 99 -3.38 9.91 10.20
C THR A 99 -3.18 9.78 8.70
N SER A 100 -3.32 8.58 8.15
CA SER A 100 -3.07 8.29 6.73
C SER A 100 -4.10 7.34 6.14
N TYR A 101 -4.46 7.55 4.88
CA TYR A 101 -5.35 6.64 4.16
C TYR A 101 -4.69 6.14 2.87
N HIS A 102 -4.64 4.81 2.71
CA HIS A 102 -4.07 4.16 1.53
C HIS A 102 -5.14 3.82 0.51
N HIS A 103 -5.01 4.39 -0.70
CA HIS A 103 -5.89 4.10 -1.82
C HIS A 103 -5.14 4.25 -3.15
N ASN A 104 -4.64 3.15 -3.71
CA ASN A 104 -3.85 3.16 -4.94
C ASN A 104 -4.65 3.63 -6.16
N ILE A 105 -4.01 4.41 -7.04
CA ILE A 105 -4.53 4.67 -8.40
C ILE A 105 -4.22 3.52 -9.36
N GLU A 106 -3.31 2.64 -9.00
CA GLU A 106 -2.87 1.37 -9.61
C GLU A 106 -2.03 1.54 -10.88
N THR A 107 -2.40 2.41 -11.80
CA THR A 107 -1.70 2.68 -13.07
C THR A 107 -2.08 4.07 -13.60
N SER A 108 -1.68 4.42 -14.83
CA SER A 108 -2.13 5.65 -15.50
C SER A 108 -3.64 5.65 -15.77
N LYS A 109 -4.21 6.85 -15.95
CA LYS A 109 -5.61 7.00 -16.37
C LYS A 109 -5.89 6.29 -17.69
N ARG A 110 -4.95 6.36 -18.63
CA ARG A 110 -5.05 5.73 -19.96
C ARG A 110 -5.09 4.21 -19.89
N ASN A 111 -4.23 3.62 -19.05
CA ASN A 111 -4.14 2.16 -18.92
C ASN A 111 -5.19 1.57 -17.95
N PHE A 112 -5.80 2.38 -17.10
CA PHE A 112 -6.72 1.90 -16.06
C PHE A 112 -7.87 1.03 -16.58
N PRO A 113 -8.55 1.35 -17.72
CA PRO A 113 -9.61 0.50 -18.25
C PRO A 113 -9.17 -0.91 -18.66
N ASN A 114 -7.89 -1.09 -18.96
CA ASN A 114 -7.32 -2.40 -19.35
C ASN A 114 -7.19 -3.35 -18.13
N ILE A 115 -7.07 -2.79 -16.93
CA ILE A 115 -6.84 -3.58 -15.70
C ILE A 115 -8.03 -3.63 -14.75
N CYS A 116 -8.96 -2.69 -14.88
CA CYS A 116 -10.12 -2.58 -13.98
C CYS A 116 -11.39 -2.22 -14.74
N THR A 117 -12.44 -3.04 -14.53
CA THR A 117 -13.75 -2.86 -15.18
C THR A 117 -14.89 -2.53 -14.19
N THR A 118 -14.64 -2.59 -12.89
CA THR A 118 -15.68 -2.46 -11.85
C THR A 118 -15.82 -1.06 -11.28
N HIS A 119 -14.83 -0.21 -11.50
CA HIS A 119 -14.85 1.21 -11.10
C HIS A 119 -13.90 2.01 -12.01
N THR A 120 -13.99 3.32 -11.96
CA THR A 120 -13.23 4.21 -12.82
C THR A 120 -12.00 4.77 -12.10
N TYR A 121 -11.02 5.24 -12.89
CA TYR A 121 -9.88 5.98 -12.39
C TYR A 121 -10.30 7.24 -11.61
N ASP A 122 -11.30 7.97 -12.12
CA ASP A 122 -11.77 9.21 -11.50
C ASP A 122 -12.41 8.96 -10.12
N MET A 123 -13.01 7.79 -9.88
CA MET A 123 -13.46 7.40 -8.54
C MET A 123 -12.27 7.28 -7.56
N LYS A 124 -11.13 6.75 -8.03
CA LYS A 124 -9.90 6.67 -7.23
C LYS A 124 -9.41 8.07 -6.84
N ILE A 125 -9.33 8.96 -7.82
CA ILE A 125 -8.92 10.35 -7.62
C ILE A 125 -9.83 11.08 -6.63
N ASN A 126 -11.15 10.90 -6.76
CA ASN A 126 -12.11 11.52 -5.86
C ASN A 126 -11.95 11.04 -4.42
N THR A 127 -11.69 9.75 -4.20
CA THR A 127 -11.40 9.22 -2.86
C THR A 127 -10.16 9.88 -2.26
N LEU A 128 -9.07 9.99 -3.03
CA LEU A 128 -7.84 10.64 -2.55
C LEU A 128 -8.03 12.12 -2.23
N LYS A 129 -8.85 12.84 -3.01
CA LYS A 129 -9.20 14.23 -2.71
C LYS A 129 -9.97 14.34 -1.40
N MET A 130 -10.98 13.48 -1.18
CA MET A 130 -11.73 13.46 0.09
C MET A 130 -10.81 13.17 1.29
N VAL A 131 -9.87 12.23 1.15
CA VAL A 131 -8.87 11.93 2.19
C VAL A 131 -8.08 13.18 2.59
N LYS A 132 -7.61 13.94 1.61
CA LYS A 132 -6.85 15.19 1.86
C LYS A 132 -7.72 16.28 2.45
N GLU A 133 -8.96 16.42 2.01
CA GLU A 133 -9.94 17.38 2.55
C GLU A 133 -10.28 17.08 4.02
N GLU A 134 -10.24 15.82 4.44
CA GLU A 134 -10.39 15.42 5.85
C GLU A 134 -9.09 15.57 6.67
N GLY A 135 -8.03 16.14 6.11
CA GLY A 135 -6.78 16.40 6.83
C GLY A 135 -5.84 15.21 6.97
N MET A 136 -6.14 14.07 6.36
CA MET A 136 -5.27 12.89 6.40
C MET A 136 -4.23 12.93 5.29
N CYS A 137 -3.05 12.34 5.55
CA CYS A 137 -2.05 12.07 4.53
C CYS A 137 -2.56 11.04 3.52
N ALA A 138 -2.47 11.38 2.24
CA ALA A 138 -2.85 10.47 1.17
C ALA A 138 -1.66 9.56 0.80
N CYS A 139 -1.88 8.24 0.91
CA CYS A 139 -0.94 7.22 0.46
C CYS A 139 -1.50 6.56 -0.80
N SER A 140 -0.86 6.77 -1.94
CA SER A 140 -1.32 6.24 -3.23
C SER A 140 -0.15 5.96 -4.16
N GLY A 141 -0.20 4.85 -4.84
CA GLY A 141 0.77 4.42 -5.83
C GLY A 141 0.13 3.45 -6.80
N GLY A 142 0.89 2.48 -7.25
CA GLY A 142 0.39 1.52 -8.21
C GLY A 142 1.24 0.26 -8.33
N ILE A 143 0.92 -0.49 -9.36
CA ILE A 143 1.57 -1.75 -9.71
C ILE A 143 2.20 -1.58 -11.09
N ILE A 144 3.47 -1.92 -11.20
CA ILE A 144 4.20 -1.95 -12.47
C ILE A 144 4.39 -3.39 -12.94
N GLY A 145 4.45 -3.59 -14.24
CA GLY A 145 4.55 -4.91 -14.87
C GLY A 145 3.21 -5.54 -15.25
N MET A 146 2.11 -4.76 -15.26
CA MET A 146 0.78 -5.22 -15.68
C MET A 146 0.50 -5.04 -17.19
N GLY A 147 1.55 -4.80 -18.00
CA GLY A 147 1.42 -4.53 -19.43
C GLY A 147 1.36 -3.04 -19.79
N GLU A 148 1.56 -2.17 -18.82
CA GLU A 148 1.68 -0.73 -19.01
C GLU A 148 2.96 -0.36 -19.78
N THR A 149 2.95 0.77 -20.47
CA THR A 149 4.12 1.36 -21.14
C THR A 149 4.95 2.22 -20.16
N TRP A 150 6.12 2.68 -20.61
CA TRP A 150 6.92 3.66 -19.87
C TRP A 150 6.21 5.00 -19.72
N GLU A 151 5.45 5.43 -20.74
CA GLU A 151 4.61 6.61 -20.69
C GLU A 151 3.50 6.47 -19.65
N ASP A 152 2.93 5.27 -19.48
CA ASP A 152 1.95 5.03 -18.42
C ASP A 152 2.54 5.17 -17.01
N ARG A 153 3.78 4.68 -16.81
CA ARG A 153 4.49 4.86 -15.52
C ARG A 153 4.78 6.32 -15.26
N LEU A 154 5.15 7.08 -16.29
CA LEU A 154 5.41 8.51 -16.21
C LEU A 154 4.13 9.28 -15.88
N ASP A 155 3.04 9.02 -16.61
CA ASP A 155 1.72 9.62 -16.36
C ASP A 155 1.24 9.32 -14.92
N MET A 156 1.48 8.11 -14.42
CA MET A 156 1.17 7.74 -13.03
C MET A 156 1.98 8.58 -12.04
N ALA A 157 3.27 8.74 -12.25
CA ALA A 157 4.14 9.52 -11.37
C ALA A 157 3.75 11.01 -11.36
N ILE A 158 3.42 11.58 -12.52
CA ILE A 158 2.95 12.97 -12.66
C ILE A 158 1.60 13.15 -11.96
N SER A 159 0.65 12.25 -12.19
CA SER A 159 -0.67 12.31 -11.54
C SER A 159 -0.56 12.30 -10.00
N LEU A 160 0.36 11.52 -9.45
CA LEU A 160 0.60 11.47 -8.01
C LEU A 160 1.24 12.77 -7.50
N ALA A 161 2.14 13.38 -8.27
CA ALA A 161 2.73 14.69 -7.96
C ALA A 161 1.68 15.80 -7.98
N GLU A 162 0.83 15.85 -9.01
CA GLU A 162 -0.26 16.83 -9.14
C GLU A 162 -1.28 16.70 -8.00
N LEU A 163 -1.53 15.49 -7.52
CA LEU A 163 -2.38 15.23 -6.35
C LEU A 163 -1.69 15.57 -5.02
N GLY A 164 -0.38 15.86 -5.04
CA GLY A 164 0.41 16.09 -3.83
C GLY A 164 0.37 14.88 -2.89
N ILE A 165 0.70 13.70 -3.39
CA ILE A 165 0.70 12.47 -2.60
C ILE A 165 1.96 12.38 -1.75
N ASP A 166 1.79 12.15 -0.44
CA ASP A 166 2.89 12.12 0.53
C ASP A 166 3.64 10.79 0.56
N SER A 167 2.98 9.69 0.20
CA SER A 167 3.54 8.35 0.26
C SER A 167 3.11 7.52 -0.95
N ILE A 168 4.09 7.06 -1.71
CA ILE A 168 3.90 6.38 -3.00
C ILE A 168 4.43 4.95 -2.93
N PRO A 169 3.60 3.95 -2.60
CA PRO A 169 3.99 2.55 -2.71
C PRO A 169 4.09 2.12 -4.17
N LEU A 170 5.24 1.60 -4.55
CA LEU A 170 5.48 0.93 -5.82
C LEU A 170 5.49 -0.58 -5.61
N ASN A 171 4.60 -1.26 -6.32
CA ASN A 171 4.51 -2.71 -6.32
C ASN A 171 4.97 -3.22 -7.69
N ALA A 172 5.88 -4.19 -7.71
CA ALA A 172 6.26 -4.90 -8.93
C ALA A 172 5.43 -6.18 -9.05
N LEU A 173 4.76 -6.38 -10.19
CA LEU A 173 3.95 -7.55 -10.43
C LEU A 173 4.81 -8.82 -10.32
N MET A 174 4.34 -9.75 -9.52
CA MET A 174 4.77 -11.14 -9.54
C MET A 174 3.63 -11.98 -10.10
N PRO A 175 3.69 -12.43 -11.36
CA PRO A 175 2.62 -13.20 -11.97
C PRO A 175 2.31 -14.46 -11.16
N ILE A 176 1.04 -14.67 -10.87
CA ILE A 176 0.56 -15.80 -10.06
C ILE A 176 -0.26 -16.71 -10.96
N PRO A 177 0.02 -18.03 -10.97
CA PRO A 177 -0.78 -19.00 -11.71
C PRO A 177 -2.28 -18.91 -11.36
N GLY A 178 -3.14 -19.06 -12.35
CA GLY A 178 -4.60 -18.94 -12.19
C GLY A 178 -5.12 -17.51 -12.16
N THR A 179 -4.27 -16.50 -12.34
CA THR A 179 -4.72 -15.10 -12.50
C THR A 179 -4.69 -14.67 -13.97
N PRO A 180 -5.50 -13.66 -14.37
CA PRO A 180 -5.49 -13.17 -15.75
C PRO A 180 -4.13 -12.66 -16.26
N LEU A 181 -3.22 -12.31 -15.36
CA LEU A 181 -1.89 -11.77 -15.68
C LEU A 181 -0.76 -12.80 -15.50
N GLU A 182 -1.08 -14.08 -15.35
CA GLU A 182 -0.09 -15.14 -15.12
C GLU A 182 0.97 -15.28 -16.22
N HIS A 183 0.61 -14.89 -17.45
CA HIS A 183 1.49 -15.01 -18.63
C HIS A 183 2.41 -13.79 -18.84
N LEU A 184 2.25 -12.74 -18.06
CA LEU A 184 3.10 -11.57 -18.19
C LEU A 184 4.54 -11.86 -17.77
N PRO A 185 5.54 -11.30 -18.47
CA PRO A 185 6.93 -11.48 -18.07
C PRO A 185 7.20 -10.79 -16.73
N ARG A 186 8.07 -11.41 -15.93
CA ARG A 186 8.57 -10.74 -14.72
C ARG A 186 9.40 -9.52 -15.10
N LEU A 187 9.24 -8.45 -14.33
CA LEU A 187 10.08 -7.26 -14.47
C LEU A 187 11.55 -7.58 -14.18
N SER A 188 12.45 -6.95 -14.92
CA SER A 188 13.86 -6.93 -14.55
C SER A 188 14.09 -6.00 -13.35
N GLU A 189 15.11 -6.28 -12.55
CA GLU A 189 15.53 -5.36 -11.49
C GLU A 189 15.82 -3.97 -12.05
N ALA A 190 16.46 -3.87 -13.22
CA ALA A 190 16.77 -2.61 -13.89
C ALA A 190 15.51 -1.78 -14.18
N ASP A 191 14.40 -2.40 -14.58
CA ASP A 191 13.14 -1.70 -14.85
C ASP A 191 12.52 -1.18 -13.56
N ILE A 192 12.61 -1.94 -12.47
CA ILE A 192 12.13 -1.50 -11.16
C ILE A 192 12.96 -0.32 -10.67
N LEU A 193 14.30 -0.41 -10.73
CA LEU A 193 15.19 0.66 -10.29
C LEU A 193 15.01 1.96 -11.08
N ARG A 194 14.87 1.86 -12.41
CA ARG A 194 14.57 3.02 -13.26
C ARG A 194 13.22 3.65 -12.86
N THR A 195 12.21 2.84 -12.61
CA THR A 195 10.89 3.33 -12.15
C THR A 195 11.02 4.07 -10.82
N VAL A 196 11.71 3.49 -9.83
CA VAL A 196 11.97 4.15 -8.54
C VAL A 196 12.69 5.48 -8.74
N ALA A 197 13.72 5.51 -9.58
CA ALA A 197 14.53 6.71 -9.81
C ALA A 197 13.71 7.86 -10.40
N PHE A 198 12.91 7.63 -11.45
CA PHE A 198 12.14 8.72 -12.01
C PHE A 198 10.91 9.09 -11.15
N PHE A 199 10.31 8.15 -10.40
CA PHE A 199 9.31 8.50 -9.39
C PHE A 199 9.88 9.44 -8.34
N ARG A 200 11.10 9.18 -7.86
CA ARG A 200 11.83 10.09 -6.95
C ARG A 200 12.08 11.44 -7.58
N TYR A 201 12.49 11.48 -8.87
CA TYR A 201 12.77 12.73 -9.57
C TYR A 201 11.51 13.60 -9.72
N ILE A 202 10.37 12.99 -10.05
CA ILE A 202 9.09 13.69 -10.23
C ILE A 202 8.45 14.05 -8.89
N ASN A 203 8.63 13.19 -7.87
CA ASN A 203 8.05 13.36 -6.52
C ASN A 203 9.18 13.50 -5.47
N PRO A 204 9.93 14.60 -5.47
CA PRO A 204 11.16 14.72 -4.67
C PRO A 204 10.94 14.70 -3.16
N LEU A 205 9.75 15.09 -2.69
CA LEU A 205 9.42 15.16 -1.26
C LEU A 205 8.60 13.95 -0.77
N ALA A 206 7.99 13.18 -1.69
CA ALA A 206 7.17 12.03 -1.30
C ALA A 206 8.02 10.86 -0.79
N ASN A 207 7.45 10.06 0.08
CA ASN A 207 8.04 8.78 0.48
C ASN A 207 7.80 7.72 -0.60
N ILE A 208 8.81 7.43 -1.42
CA ILE A 208 8.77 6.33 -2.38
C ILE A 208 8.98 5.02 -1.62
N ARG A 209 7.94 4.21 -1.56
CA ARG A 209 7.87 3.03 -0.71
C ARG A 209 7.94 1.75 -1.53
N LEU A 210 8.84 0.85 -1.17
CA LEU A 210 8.86 -0.49 -1.76
C LEU A 210 7.71 -1.33 -1.17
N GLY A 211 6.85 -1.81 -2.05
CA GLY A 211 5.73 -2.69 -1.72
C GLY A 211 5.99 -4.13 -2.14
N ALA A 212 5.01 -4.78 -2.78
CA ALA A 212 5.14 -6.14 -3.29
C ALA A 212 6.18 -6.24 -4.41
N GLY A 213 6.72 -7.44 -4.62
CA GLY A 213 7.70 -7.72 -5.67
C GLY A 213 9.16 -7.46 -5.29
N ARG A 214 9.46 -7.21 -4.01
CA ARG A 214 10.85 -7.04 -3.53
C ARG A 214 11.75 -8.25 -3.82
N ALA A 215 11.20 -9.45 -3.94
CA ALA A 215 11.94 -10.65 -4.33
C ALA A 215 12.55 -10.57 -5.75
N LEU A 216 12.17 -9.56 -6.55
CA LEU A 216 12.79 -9.25 -7.85
C LEU A 216 14.03 -8.35 -7.73
N LEU A 217 14.34 -7.87 -6.54
CA LEU A 217 15.47 -6.98 -6.24
C LEU A 217 16.58 -7.75 -5.54
N THR A 218 17.82 -7.42 -5.85
CA THR A 218 18.98 -7.94 -5.12
C THR A 218 19.12 -7.29 -3.74
N ASN A 219 19.72 -8.02 -2.79
CA ASN A 219 20.01 -7.55 -1.44
C ASN A 219 18.79 -6.94 -0.73
N ASP A 220 17.65 -7.64 -0.77
CA ASP A 220 16.40 -7.21 -0.12
C ASP A 220 15.92 -5.79 -0.54
N GLY A 221 16.37 -5.30 -1.70
CA GLY A 221 16.00 -3.99 -2.24
C GLY A 221 16.95 -2.86 -1.84
N GLU A 222 18.15 -3.13 -1.34
CA GLU A 222 19.17 -2.11 -1.06
C GLU A 222 19.43 -1.20 -2.27
N THR A 223 19.51 -1.80 -3.47
CA THR A 223 19.69 -1.07 -4.73
C THR A 223 18.56 -0.09 -5.01
N ALA A 224 17.33 -0.42 -4.65
CA ALA A 224 16.19 0.48 -4.82
C ALA A 224 16.24 1.67 -3.84
N PHE A 225 16.74 1.48 -2.63
CA PHE A 225 17.01 2.61 -1.72
C PHE A 225 18.10 3.54 -2.27
N LYS A 226 19.13 3.00 -2.93
CA LYS A 226 20.16 3.81 -3.64
C LYS A 226 19.57 4.53 -4.86
N ALA A 227 18.56 3.93 -5.54
CA ALA A 227 17.88 4.54 -6.67
C ALA A 227 16.83 5.61 -6.26
N GLY A 228 16.50 5.76 -4.97
CA GLY A 228 15.60 6.83 -4.51
C GLY A 228 14.43 6.38 -3.64
N ALA A 229 14.27 5.09 -3.35
CA ALA A 229 13.31 4.66 -2.36
C ALA A 229 13.68 5.21 -0.97
N SER A 230 12.68 5.53 -0.15
CA SER A 230 12.88 6.07 1.20
C SER A 230 12.13 5.30 2.29
N ALA A 231 11.28 4.36 1.90
CA ALA A 231 10.50 3.55 2.83
C ALA A 231 10.24 2.15 2.25
N THR A 232 9.80 1.23 3.08
CA THR A 232 9.38 -0.10 2.67
C THR A 232 8.18 -0.59 3.47
N ILE A 233 7.40 -1.48 2.89
CA ILE A 233 6.39 -2.26 3.60
C ILE A 233 7.09 -3.51 4.13
N THR A 234 6.95 -3.78 5.41
CA THR A 234 7.59 -4.89 6.11
C THR A 234 6.56 -5.74 6.86
N GLY A 235 6.97 -6.94 7.27
CA GLY A 235 6.12 -7.87 8.02
C GLY A 235 5.29 -8.81 7.15
N ASN A 236 4.63 -9.79 7.78
CA ASN A 236 3.96 -10.93 7.11
C ASN A 236 2.60 -10.57 6.48
N MET A 237 2.36 -9.35 6.09
CA MET A 237 1.02 -8.82 6.15
C MET A 237 0.20 -8.84 4.88
N LEU A 238 0.65 -8.98 3.68
CA LEU A 238 -0.24 -8.71 2.54
C LEU A 238 0.10 -9.43 1.24
N THR A 239 1.14 -10.23 1.23
CA THR A 239 1.60 -10.84 0.00
C THR A 239 1.49 -12.36 0.10
N THR A 240 1.09 -12.98 -0.98
CA THR A 240 1.14 -14.43 -1.17
C THR A 240 2.58 -14.95 -1.30
N VAL A 241 3.55 -14.04 -1.29
CA VAL A 241 4.98 -14.31 -1.38
C VAL A 241 5.64 -13.86 -0.08
N ALA A 242 6.61 -14.63 0.40
CA ALA A 242 7.39 -14.30 1.59
C ALA A 242 7.96 -12.87 1.50
N CYS A 243 7.58 -12.03 2.45
CA CYS A 243 8.12 -10.68 2.59
C CYS A 243 9.39 -10.70 3.44
N ALA A 244 10.23 -9.68 3.26
CA ALA A 244 11.31 -9.42 4.19
C ALA A 244 10.76 -9.23 5.61
N THR A 245 11.46 -9.75 6.59
CA THR A 245 11.08 -9.58 8.00
C THR A 245 11.49 -8.19 8.48
N ILE A 246 10.83 -7.67 9.51
CA ILE A 246 11.22 -6.40 10.15
C ILE A 246 12.71 -6.43 10.54
N ARG A 247 13.18 -7.55 11.05
CA ARG A 247 14.60 -7.73 11.43
C ARG A 247 15.55 -7.64 10.23
N SER A 248 15.23 -8.26 9.07
CA SER A 248 16.07 -8.17 7.87
C SER A 248 16.09 -6.76 7.31
N ASP A 249 14.95 -6.06 7.29
CA ASP A 249 14.85 -4.68 6.84
C ASP A 249 15.67 -3.74 7.73
N ARG A 250 15.57 -3.89 9.03
CA ARG A 250 16.40 -3.11 9.97
C ARG A 250 17.90 -3.36 9.77
N LYS A 251 18.29 -4.62 9.57
CA LYS A 251 19.70 -4.96 9.31
C LYS A 251 20.20 -4.31 8.02
N MET A 252 19.42 -4.37 6.93
CA MET A 252 19.75 -3.75 5.66
C MET A 252 19.88 -2.23 5.80
N LEU A 253 18.90 -1.55 6.40
CA LEU A 253 18.89 -0.10 6.56
C LEU A 253 20.05 0.38 7.44
N ASN A 254 20.33 -0.31 8.55
CA ASN A 254 21.48 -0.02 9.39
C ASN A 254 22.81 -0.19 8.64
N HIS A 255 22.94 -1.26 7.82
CA HIS A 255 24.13 -1.45 6.98
C HIS A 255 24.34 -0.29 5.99
N MET A 256 23.26 0.28 5.50
CA MET A 256 23.28 1.47 4.63
C MET A 256 23.55 2.78 5.38
N GLY A 257 23.76 2.76 6.68
CA GLY A 257 23.91 3.97 7.51
C GLY A 257 22.63 4.80 7.61
N ARG A 258 21.47 4.21 7.34
CA ARG A 258 20.17 4.88 7.47
C ARG A 258 19.62 4.69 8.86
N ASP A 259 19.29 5.80 9.50
CA ASP A 259 18.62 5.79 10.80
C ASP A 259 17.13 5.42 10.65
N ILE A 260 16.68 4.46 11.46
CA ILE A 260 15.29 4.00 11.50
C ILE A 260 14.63 4.63 12.74
N LYS A 261 14.82 5.92 12.97
CA LYS A 261 14.12 6.60 14.05
C LYS A 261 12.72 7.01 13.59
N PRO A 262 11.71 6.90 14.48
CA PRO A 262 10.42 7.53 14.23
C PRO A 262 10.60 9.03 14.03
N GLU A 263 9.92 9.61 13.06
CA GLU A 263 9.93 11.07 12.82
C GLU A 263 9.34 11.89 13.98
N TYR A 264 8.86 11.21 15.03
CA TYR A 264 8.10 11.79 16.14
C TYR A 264 8.77 11.55 17.51
N MET A 265 10.04 11.94 17.62
CA MET A 265 10.68 12.17 18.93
C MET A 265 11.17 13.59 19.04
#